data_c29392ef7950a45f40894596394429eb
#
_entry.id   c29392ef7950a45f40894596394429eb
#
_cell.length_a   1.000
_cell.length_b   1.000
_cell.length_c   1.000
_cell.angle_alpha   90.00
_cell.angle_beta   90.00
_cell.angle_gamma   90.00
#
_symmetry.space_group_name_H-M   'P 1'
#
loop_
_entity.id
_entity.type
_entity.pdbx_description
1 polymer ?
#
loop_
_entity_poly.entity_id
_entity_poly.type
_entity_poly.pdbx_seq_one_letter_code
_entity_poly.pdbx_strand_id
1 'polypeptide(L)'
;MAETAPFDRRLVRLRRDRAAASLPRVMPVLDAVAELLLDRLDDTTRRFARALEIGGRGAVAGRLAERGVGFVVSADLSAAMAARAGGLPVAADEEALPFADAAFDLVVACGSLHWVNDLPGALVQIRRLLAPDGLFLAALPCLPTLAPLRAALAEAEDALRGGASPRVSPFPELRDGAALLQRAGFALPVADRERLDLVYREPLALLHDLRAAGEQSALRARDRRTPPRALFAAALAALPAPLRPGFEILVLTGWAPDPATQPKPARPGSATTRLADALGTVEHKAGEAAAPREG
;
A
#
# COMPACT_ATOMS: atom_id res chain seq x y z
N MET A 1 18.48 -16.29 -5.23
CA MET A 1 17.28 -15.50 -4.88
C MET A 1 16.61 -14.79 -6.08
N ALA A 2 17.18 -14.81 -7.30
CA ALA A 2 16.56 -14.15 -8.47
C ALA A 2 15.37 -14.90 -9.10
N GLU A 3 15.18 -16.17 -8.78
CA GLU A 3 14.17 -17.04 -9.42
C GLU A 3 12.76 -16.93 -8.82
N THR A 4 12.63 -16.35 -7.63
CA THR A 4 11.36 -16.21 -6.90
C THR A 4 10.73 -14.82 -6.95
N ALA A 5 11.40 -13.83 -7.54
CA ALA A 5 10.89 -12.46 -7.62
C ALA A 5 9.72 -12.35 -8.61
N PRO A 6 8.49 -12.01 -8.18
CA PRO A 6 7.32 -11.96 -9.06
C PRO A 6 7.40 -10.86 -10.12
N PHE A 7 8.07 -9.73 -9.84
CA PHE A 7 8.07 -8.56 -10.68
C PHE A 7 9.42 -8.29 -11.35
N ASP A 8 9.38 -7.81 -12.58
CA ASP A 8 10.50 -7.28 -13.33
C ASP A 8 10.65 -5.77 -13.03
N ARG A 9 11.50 -5.41 -12.06
CA ARG A 9 11.70 -4.02 -11.60
C ARG A 9 12.17 -3.08 -12.72
N ARG A 10 12.97 -3.59 -13.67
CA ARG A 10 13.37 -2.80 -14.85
C ARG A 10 12.15 -2.43 -15.69
N LEU A 11 11.23 -3.37 -15.87
CA LEU A 11 10.01 -3.13 -16.64
C LEU A 11 9.06 -2.18 -15.90
N VAL A 12 8.95 -2.28 -14.57
CA VAL A 12 8.19 -1.31 -13.75
C VAL A 12 8.73 0.10 -14.00
N ARG A 13 10.06 0.29 -13.85
CA ARG A 13 10.70 1.58 -14.12
C ARG A 13 10.39 2.10 -15.52
N LEU A 14 10.63 1.30 -16.55
CA LEU A 14 10.39 1.69 -17.93
C LEU A 14 8.94 2.12 -18.21
N ARG A 15 7.97 1.45 -17.57
CA ARG A 15 6.56 1.79 -17.71
C ARG A 15 6.21 3.08 -17.00
N ARG A 16 6.73 3.30 -15.80
CA ARG A 16 6.61 4.57 -15.08
C ARG A 16 7.27 5.72 -15.86
N ASP A 17 8.48 5.55 -16.38
CA ASP A 17 9.15 6.56 -17.22
C ASP A 17 8.26 6.96 -18.41
N ARG A 18 7.68 5.99 -19.11
CA ARG A 18 6.79 6.24 -20.25
C ARG A 18 5.44 6.88 -19.85
N ALA A 19 4.94 6.56 -18.67
CA ALA A 19 3.68 7.08 -18.17
C ALA A 19 3.78 8.51 -17.63
N ALA A 20 4.98 9.00 -17.31
CA ALA A 20 5.17 10.30 -16.69
C ALA A 20 4.52 11.47 -17.45
N ALA A 21 4.50 11.42 -18.80
CA ALA A 21 3.85 12.45 -19.61
C ALA A 21 2.32 12.38 -19.59
N SER A 22 1.74 11.19 -19.37
CA SER A 22 0.29 10.94 -19.36
C SER A 22 -0.33 10.97 -17.96
N LEU A 23 0.49 11.17 -16.93
CA LEU A 23 0.09 11.19 -15.52
C LEU A 23 -1.11 12.13 -15.21
N PRO A 24 -1.23 13.33 -15.82
CA PRO A 24 -2.36 14.22 -15.56
C PRO A 24 -3.75 13.58 -15.80
N ARG A 25 -3.81 12.58 -16.68
CA ARG A 25 -5.06 11.84 -16.97
C ARG A 25 -5.60 11.10 -15.74
N VAL A 26 -4.72 10.62 -14.87
CA VAL A 26 -5.07 9.76 -13.72
C VAL A 26 -4.90 10.47 -12.38
N MET A 27 -4.51 11.76 -12.40
CA MET A 27 -4.38 12.55 -11.18
C MET A 27 -5.60 12.49 -10.27
N PRO A 28 -6.86 12.56 -10.77
CA PRO A 28 -8.03 12.47 -9.88
C PRO A 28 -8.08 11.17 -9.06
N VAL A 29 -7.60 10.05 -9.61
CA VAL A 29 -7.53 8.78 -8.87
C VAL A 29 -6.38 8.79 -7.87
N LEU A 30 -5.22 9.31 -8.27
CA LEU A 30 -4.06 9.43 -7.37
C LEU A 30 -4.34 10.39 -6.21
N ASP A 31 -5.04 11.49 -6.50
CA ASP A 31 -5.47 12.46 -5.48
C ASP A 31 -6.43 11.81 -4.47
N ALA A 32 -7.40 11.03 -4.94
CA ALA A 32 -8.32 10.30 -4.06
C ALA A 32 -7.58 9.29 -3.17
N VAL A 33 -6.56 8.58 -3.70
CA VAL A 33 -5.74 7.67 -2.89
C VAL A 33 -4.88 8.44 -1.89
N ALA A 34 -4.34 9.61 -2.28
CA ALA A 34 -3.55 10.44 -1.39
C ALA A 34 -4.39 10.99 -0.23
N GLU A 35 -5.64 11.39 -0.48
CA GLU A 35 -6.55 11.85 0.60
C GLU A 35 -6.75 10.78 1.67
N LEU A 36 -6.90 9.50 1.31
CA LEU A 36 -7.01 8.42 2.30
C LEU A 36 -5.82 8.38 3.28
N LEU A 37 -4.62 8.73 2.82
CA LEU A 37 -3.42 8.80 3.65
C LEU A 37 -3.36 10.09 4.46
N LEU A 38 -3.77 11.20 3.88
CA LEU A 38 -3.74 12.51 4.52
C LEU A 38 -4.81 12.64 5.60
N ASP A 39 -5.96 12.02 5.43
CA ASP A 39 -6.99 11.89 6.48
C ASP A 39 -6.41 11.19 7.71
N ARG A 40 -5.65 10.09 7.52
CA ARG A 40 -4.95 9.40 8.64
C ARG A 40 -3.85 10.27 9.27
N LEU A 41 -3.21 11.15 8.49
CA LEU A 41 -2.25 12.11 9.02
C LEU A 41 -2.94 13.19 9.86
N ASP A 42 -4.09 13.67 9.41
CA ASP A 42 -4.87 14.70 10.10
C ASP A 42 -5.50 14.21 11.42
N ASP A 43 -5.67 12.88 11.59
CA ASP A 43 -6.11 12.24 12.84
C ASP A 43 -5.06 12.31 13.96
N THR A 44 -3.80 12.69 13.66
CA THR A 44 -2.76 12.83 14.68
C THR A 44 -2.50 14.29 15.07
N THR A 45 -2.24 14.53 16.34
CA THR A 45 -1.82 15.85 16.84
C THR A 45 -0.33 16.11 16.65
N ARG A 46 0.45 15.09 16.26
CA ARG A 46 1.88 15.21 16.05
C ARG A 46 2.19 16.09 14.83
N ARG A 47 3.25 16.86 14.94
CA ARG A 47 3.80 17.65 13.83
C ARG A 47 5.03 16.96 13.25
N PHE A 48 5.13 16.95 11.93
CA PHE A 48 6.23 16.35 11.19
C PHE A 48 7.02 17.43 10.47
N ALA A 49 8.35 17.28 10.47
CA ALA A 49 9.25 18.26 9.87
C ALA A 49 9.91 17.73 8.60
N ARG A 50 10.19 16.43 8.53
CA ARG A 50 10.94 15.78 7.45
C ARG A 50 10.22 14.54 6.94
N ALA A 51 9.66 14.64 5.75
CA ALA A 51 8.95 13.52 5.13
C ALA A 51 9.72 12.88 3.98
N LEU A 52 9.58 11.57 3.87
CA LEU A 52 9.87 10.81 2.66
C LEU A 52 8.55 10.40 2.03
N GLU A 53 8.31 10.86 0.81
CA GLU A 53 7.23 10.38 -0.04
C GLU A 53 7.76 9.32 -1.00
N ILE A 54 7.07 8.18 -1.14
CA ILE A 54 7.42 7.10 -2.03
C ILE A 54 6.29 6.89 -3.04
N GLY A 55 6.55 7.14 -4.32
CA GLY A 55 5.63 6.88 -5.41
C GLY A 55 4.40 7.79 -5.49
N GLY A 56 4.38 8.93 -4.84
CA GLY A 56 3.24 9.85 -4.78
C GLY A 56 2.91 10.59 -6.08
N ARG A 57 3.83 10.66 -7.01
CA ARG A 57 3.61 11.12 -8.39
C ARG A 57 2.95 12.51 -8.51
N GLY A 58 3.13 13.38 -7.49
CA GLY A 58 2.57 14.73 -7.43
C GLY A 58 1.29 14.87 -6.60
N ALA A 59 0.72 13.76 -6.11
CA ALA A 59 -0.50 13.81 -5.30
C ALA A 59 -0.25 14.10 -3.80
N VAL A 60 0.98 13.92 -3.29
CA VAL A 60 1.26 13.90 -1.84
C VAL A 60 2.13 15.08 -1.40
N ALA A 61 3.30 15.30 -2.02
CA ALA A 61 4.33 16.21 -1.49
C ALA A 61 3.84 17.64 -1.26
N GLY A 62 3.09 18.23 -2.21
CA GLY A 62 2.52 19.57 -2.06
C GLY A 62 1.56 19.68 -0.87
N ARG A 63 0.72 18.65 -0.69
CA ARG A 63 -0.25 18.59 0.41
C ARG A 63 0.40 18.38 1.78
N LEU A 64 1.56 17.71 1.83
CA LEU A 64 2.37 17.62 3.04
C LEU A 64 2.97 18.99 3.40
N ALA A 65 3.47 19.72 2.40
CA ALA A 65 3.98 21.09 2.61
C ALA A 65 2.88 22.04 3.12
N GLU A 66 1.66 21.96 2.58
CA GLU A 66 0.49 22.71 3.06
C GLU A 66 0.13 22.38 4.53
N ARG A 67 0.42 21.17 5.01
CA ARG A 67 0.26 20.74 6.40
C ARG A 67 1.45 21.10 7.30
N GLY A 68 2.41 21.89 6.78
CA GLY A 68 3.55 22.40 7.52
C GLY A 68 4.77 21.50 7.58
N VAL A 69 4.83 20.43 6.75
CA VAL A 69 6.05 19.62 6.60
C VAL A 69 7.07 20.41 5.80
N GLY A 70 8.12 20.89 6.47
CA GLY A 70 9.09 21.84 5.89
C GLY A 70 10.08 21.21 4.90
N PHE A 71 10.28 19.90 4.95
CA PHE A 71 11.23 19.18 4.10
C PHE A 71 10.64 17.89 3.59
N VAL A 72 10.42 17.76 2.29
CA VAL A 72 9.85 16.59 1.64
C VAL A 72 10.81 16.08 0.57
N VAL A 73 11.23 14.82 0.71
CA VAL A 73 11.94 14.07 -0.34
C VAL A 73 10.93 13.20 -1.07
N SER A 74 10.92 13.26 -2.40
CA SER A 74 10.04 12.44 -3.24
C SER A 74 10.86 11.38 -3.97
N ALA A 75 10.71 10.13 -3.57
CA ALA A 75 11.40 8.98 -4.14
C ALA A 75 10.50 8.17 -5.07
N ASP A 76 11.01 7.81 -6.24
CA ASP A 76 10.37 6.85 -7.15
C ASP A 76 11.44 6.06 -7.90
N LEU A 77 11.12 4.83 -8.28
CA LEU A 77 11.97 4.00 -9.14
C LEU A 77 12.24 4.66 -10.50
N SER A 78 11.32 5.50 -10.98
CA SER A 78 11.42 6.32 -12.19
C SER A 78 11.87 7.75 -11.83
N ALA A 79 13.02 8.17 -12.36
CA ALA A 79 13.48 9.55 -12.22
C ALA A 79 12.47 10.57 -12.80
N ALA A 80 11.77 10.19 -13.88
CA ALA A 80 10.75 11.04 -14.50
C ALA A 80 9.51 11.21 -13.62
N MET A 81 9.13 10.21 -12.82
CA MET A 81 8.07 10.31 -11.84
C MET A 81 8.52 11.11 -10.60
N ALA A 82 9.71 10.82 -10.06
CA ALA A 82 10.27 11.56 -8.93
C ALA A 82 10.31 13.08 -9.22
N ALA A 83 10.75 13.48 -10.42
CA ALA A 83 10.82 14.88 -10.83
C ALA A 83 9.43 15.57 -10.90
N ARG A 84 8.34 14.84 -10.95
CA ARG A 84 6.96 15.37 -10.98
C ARG A 84 6.29 15.38 -9.61
N ALA A 85 6.89 14.76 -8.62
CA ALA A 85 6.26 14.55 -7.32
C ALA A 85 6.13 15.83 -6.46
N GLY A 86 6.93 16.85 -6.71
CA GLY A 86 6.81 18.16 -6.06
C GLY A 86 7.69 18.37 -4.82
N GLY A 87 8.32 17.32 -4.28
CA GLY A 87 9.37 17.39 -3.27
C GLY A 87 10.78 17.39 -3.90
N LEU A 88 11.83 17.20 -3.09
CA LEU A 88 13.18 16.96 -3.60
C LEU A 88 13.25 15.60 -4.29
N PRO A 89 13.47 15.55 -5.62
CA PRO A 89 13.36 14.30 -6.37
C PRO A 89 14.57 13.40 -6.16
N VAL A 90 14.30 12.13 -5.87
CA VAL A 90 15.31 11.08 -5.77
C VAL A 90 14.86 9.86 -6.56
N ALA A 91 15.65 9.43 -7.54
CA ALA A 91 15.43 8.14 -8.21
C ALA A 91 15.97 7.02 -7.31
N ALA A 92 15.08 6.25 -6.71
CA ALA A 92 15.44 5.18 -5.78
C ALA A 92 14.55 3.97 -5.96
N ASP A 93 15.09 2.78 -5.68
CA ASP A 93 14.32 1.54 -5.60
C ASP A 93 13.77 1.39 -4.17
N GLU A 94 12.49 1.09 -4.05
CA GLU A 94 11.82 0.84 -2.77
C GLU A 94 12.44 -0.37 -2.04
N GLU A 95 13.13 -1.25 -2.77
CA GLU A 95 13.87 -2.40 -2.21
C GLU A 95 15.29 -2.03 -1.73
N ALA A 96 15.78 -0.81 -2.02
CA ALA A 96 17.11 -0.33 -1.67
C ALA A 96 17.12 1.19 -1.49
N LEU A 97 16.47 1.68 -0.46
CA LEU A 97 16.34 3.12 -0.18
C LEU A 97 17.67 3.71 0.30
N PRO A 98 18.23 4.73 -0.40
CA PRO A 98 19.57 5.25 -0.13
C PRO A 98 19.60 6.36 0.93
N PHE A 99 18.90 6.15 2.04
CA PHE A 99 18.81 7.14 3.11
C PHE A 99 19.38 6.61 4.42
N ALA A 100 19.85 7.51 5.28
CA ALA A 100 20.35 7.17 6.60
C ALA A 100 19.22 6.75 7.55
N ASP A 101 19.57 6.02 8.60
CA ASP A 101 18.65 5.64 9.66
C ASP A 101 18.12 6.91 10.36
N ALA A 102 16.86 6.87 10.79
CA ALA A 102 16.18 7.97 11.48
C ALA A 102 16.24 9.34 10.74
N ALA A 103 16.35 9.31 9.40
CA ALA A 103 16.41 10.52 8.58
C ALA A 103 15.09 11.28 8.50
N PHE A 104 13.97 10.59 8.67
CA PHE A 104 12.62 11.12 8.50
C PHE A 104 11.76 10.90 9.74
N ASP A 105 10.82 11.78 10.00
CA ASP A 105 9.78 11.61 11.03
C ASP A 105 8.43 11.19 10.44
N LEU A 106 8.29 11.26 9.11
CA LEU A 106 7.13 10.80 8.37
C LEU A 106 7.56 10.06 7.08
N VAL A 107 6.98 8.90 6.81
CA VAL A 107 7.10 8.23 5.50
C VAL A 107 5.71 7.95 4.95
N VAL A 108 5.44 8.41 3.72
CA VAL A 108 4.16 8.23 3.02
C VAL A 108 4.41 7.49 1.72
N ALA A 109 3.92 6.26 1.60
CA ALA A 109 4.02 5.45 0.38
C ALA A 109 2.67 5.39 -0.35
N CYS A 110 2.56 6.07 -1.50
CA CYS A 110 1.30 6.18 -2.25
C CYS A 110 1.37 5.39 -3.57
N GLY A 111 0.70 4.24 -3.61
CA GLY A 111 0.53 3.45 -4.84
C GLY A 111 1.82 2.93 -5.47
N SER A 112 2.83 2.55 -4.68
CA SER A 112 4.10 2.02 -5.20
C SER A 112 4.49 0.65 -4.67
N LEU A 113 4.19 0.35 -3.41
CA LEU A 113 4.69 -0.83 -2.72
C LEU A 113 4.15 -2.17 -3.26
N HIS A 114 3.07 -2.17 -4.02
CA HIS A 114 2.53 -3.39 -4.65
C HIS A 114 3.39 -3.93 -5.81
N TRP A 115 4.42 -3.21 -6.23
CA TRP A 115 5.40 -3.65 -7.22
C TRP A 115 6.71 -4.17 -6.61
N VAL A 116 6.83 -4.16 -5.29
CA VAL A 116 8.02 -4.61 -4.56
C VAL A 116 8.04 -6.13 -4.48
N ASN A 117 9.18 -6.76 -4.74
CA ASN A 117 9.33 -8.22 -4.67
C ASN A 117 9.47 -8.71 -3.22
N ASP A 118 10.18 -7.95 -2.38
CA ASP A 118 10.33 -8.21 -0.94
C ASP A 118 9.66 -7.10 -0.12
N LEU A 119 8.34 -7.13 -0.05
CA LEU A 119 7.58 -6.15 0.72
C LEU A 119 7.94 -6.16 2.22
N PRO A 120 8.12 -7.33 2.89
CA PRO A 120 8.61 -7.33 4.28
C PRO A 120 9.96 -6.64 4.45
N GLY A 121 10.93 -6.91 3.57
CA GLY A 121 12.24 -6.27 3.61
C GLY A 121 12.18 -4.75 3.36
N ALA A 122 11.34 -4.30 2.42
CA ALA A 122 11.11 -2.88 2.18
C ALA A 122 10.49 -2.18 3.40
N LEU A 123 9.52 -2.81 4.07
CA LEU A 123 8.92 -2.28 5.29
C LEU A 123 9.93 -2.18 6.46
N VAL A 124 10.83 -3.15 6.59
CA VAL A 124 11.94 -3.09 7.58
C VAL A 124 12.85 -1.90 7.28
N GLN A 125 13.22 -1.67 6.01
CA GLN A 125 14.02 -0.51 5.61
C GLN A 125 13.28 0.79 5.93
N ILE A 126 12.01 0.91 5.55
CA ILE A 126 11.19 2.10 5.84
C ILE A 126 11.15 2.39 7.34
N ARG A 127 10.91 1.36 8.17
CA ARG A 127 10.94 1.54 9.63
C ARG A 127 12.29 2.06 10.13
N ARG A 128 13.41 1.56 9.57
CA ARG A 128 14.75 2.02 9.93
C ARG A 128 14.98 3.50 9.59
N LEU A 129 14.40 3.98 8.49
CA LEU A 129 14.50 5.37 8.07
C LEU A 129 13.72 6.34 8.96
N LEU A 130 12.74 5.83 9.70
CA LEU A 130 11.95 6.64 10.62
C LEU A 130 12.70 6.90 11.92
N ALA A 131 12.67 8.15 12.36
CA ALA A 131 13.06 8.54 13.70
C ALA A 131 12.17 7.83 14.74
N PRO A 132 12.62 7.70 16.01
CA PRO A 132 11.77 7.20 17.07
C PRO A 132 10.42 7.96 17.07
N ASP A 133 9.32 7.23 17.22
CA ASP A 133 7.97 7.75 17.20
C ASP A 133 7.58 8.43 15.87
N GLY A 134 8.27 8.10 14.78
CA GLY A 134 7.93 8.52 13.41
C GLY A 134 6.76 7.72 12.85
N LEU A 135 5.98 8.33 11.97
CA LEU A 135 4.77 7.76 11.37
C LEU A 135 5.05 7.19 9.97
N PHE A 136 4.54 6.00 9.72
CA PHE A 136 4.44 5.40 8.40
C PHE A 136 2.99 5.30 7.95
N LEU A 137 2.71 5.79 6.74
CA LEU A 137 1.43 5.65 6.05
C LEU A 137 1.67 5.04 4.68
N ALA A 138 0.85 4.08 4.28
CA ALA A 138 0.91 3.53 2.93
C ALA A 138 -0.48 3.22 2.38
N ALA A 139 -0.66 3.44 1.07
CA ALA A 139 -1.83 3.02 0.32
C ALA A 139 -1.38 2.16 -0.87
N LEU A 140 -1.97 0.98 -1.01
CA LEU A 140 -1.69 0.08 -2.12
C LEU A 140 -2.95 -0.71 -2.49
N PRO A 141 -3.11 -1.11 -3.77
CA PRO A 141 -4.24 -1.91 -4.16
C PRO A 141 -4.21 -3.27 -3.45
N CYS A 142 -5.39 -3.74 -3.01
CA CYS A 142 -5.56 -5.07 -2.41
C CYS A 142 -6.66 -5.87 -3.12
N LEU A 143 -6.80 -7.16 -2.79
CA LEU A 143 -7.89 -7.98 -3.33
C LEU A 143 -9.25 -7.44 -2.85
N PRO A 144 -10.28 -7.43 -3.72
CA PRO A 144 -10.36 -8.00 -5.09
C PRO A 144 -10.13 -7.00 -6.23
N THR A 145 -9.28 -6.00 -6.08
CA THR A 145 -8.99 -4.99 -7.13
C THR A 145 -8.81 -5.64 -8.50
N LEU A 146 -9.51 -5.09 -9.52
CA LEU A 146 -9.49 -5.55 -10.92
C LEU A 146 -9.96 -7.01 -11.14
N ALA A 147 -10.72 -7.60 -10.21
CA ALA A 147 -11.18 -8.98 -10.36
C ALA A 147 -11.98 -9.22 -11.65
N PRO A 148 -12.91 -8.35 -12.08
CA PRO A 148 -13.61 -8.53 -13.36
C PRO A 148 -12.66 -8.54 -14.57
N LEU A 149 -11.69 -7.63 -14.60
CA LEU A 149 -10.69 -7.57 -15.67
C LEU A 149 -9.80 -8.82 -15.69
N ARG A 150 -9.41 -9.29 -14.50
CA ARG A 150 -8.60 -10.53 -14.35
C ARG A 150 -9.32 -11.74 -14.93
N ALA A 151 -10.58 -11.92 -14.58
CA ALA A 151 -11.42 -13.04 -15.06
C ALA A 151 -11.58 -12.96 -16.59
N ALA A 152 -12.01 -11.81 -17.11
CA ALA A 152 -12.23 -11.62 -18.55
C ALA A 152 -10.97 -11.85 -19.38
N LEU A 153 -9.80 -11.40 -18.91
CA LEU A 153 -8.52 -11.63 -19.59
C LEU A 153 -8.11 -13.11 -19.56
N ALA A 154 -8.33 -13.80 -18.45
CA ALA A 154 -8.01 -15.22 -18.31
C ALA A 154 -8.89 -16.08 -19.22
N GLU A 155 -10.20 -15.85 -19.24
CA GLU A 155 -11.18 -16.55 -20.10
C GLU A 155 -10.89 -16.31 -21.59
N ALA A 156 -10.64 -15.04 -21.98
CA ALA A 156 -10.31 -14.74 -23.37
C ALA A 156 -9.00 -15.38 -23.83
N GLU A 157 -8.01 -15.49 -22.95
CA GLU A 157 -6.73 -16.11 -23.28
C GLU A 157 -6.85 -17.64 -23.37
N ASP A 158 -7.58 -18.26 -22.45
CA ASP A 158 -7.84 -19.68 -22.48
C ASP A 158 -8.58 -20.09 -23.76
N ALA A 159 -9.64 -19.36 -24.13
CA ALA A 159 -10.41 -19.60 -25.35
C ALA A 159 -9.58 -19.44 -26.63
N LEU A 160 -8.63 -18.50 -26.66
CA LEU A 160 -7.84 -18.22 -27.88
C LEU A 160 -6.54 -19.02 -27.98
N ARG A 161 -6.01 -19.51 -26.85
CA ARG A 161 -4.67 -20.10 -26.79
C ARG A 161 -4.62 -21.46 -26.10
N GLY A 162 -5.73 -21.92 -25.49
CA GLY A 162 -5.79 -23.17 -24.71
C GLY A 162 -5.01 -23.11 -23.41
N GLY A 163 -4.89 -21.92 -22.80
CA GLY A 163 -4.26 -21.70 -21.52
C GLY A 163 -4.06 -20.22 -21.23
N ALA A 164 -4.06 -19.84 -19.95
CA ALA A 164 -3.96 -18.46 -19.51
C ALA A 164 -2.61 -18.14 -18.88
N SER A 165 -2.06 -16.97 -19.19
CA SER A 165 -0.91 -16.38 -18.51
C SER A 165 -1.35 -15.25 -17.55
N PRO A 166 -0.63 -15.00 -16.44
CA PRO A 166 -1.01 -13.95 -15.52
C PRO A 166 -0.85 -12.55 -16.15
N ARG A 167 -1.95 -11.80 -16.25
CA ARG A 167 -1.97 -10.44 -16.84
C ARG A 167 -2.26 -9.35 -15.83
N VAL A 168 -2.90 -9.67 -14.72
CA VAL A 168 -3.15 -8.76 -13.60
C VAL A 168 -2.32 -9.22 -12.42
N SER A 169 -1.62 -8.29 -11.77
CA SER A 169 -0.75 -8.55 -10.62
C SER A 169 -1.50 -9.21 -9.47
N PRO A 170 -0.87 -10.10 -8.70
CA PRO A 170 -1.39 -10.48 -7.41
C PRO A 170 -1.38 -9.27 -6.47
N PHE A 171 -2.43 -9.11 -5.68
CA PHE A 171 -2.51 -8.08 -4.65
C PHE A 171 -2.60 -8.74 -3.27
N PRO A 172 -2.12 -8.08 -2.20
CA PRO A 172 -2.24 -8.59 -0.83
C PRO A 172 -3.71 -8.63 -0.38
N GLU A 173 -3.99 -9.43 0.62
CA GLU A 173 -5.26 -9.40 1.33
C GLU A 173 -5.19 -8.43 2.53
N LEU A 174 -6.34 -7.94 2.98
CA LEU A 174 -6.43 -7.06 4.16
C LEU A 174 -5.78 -7.69 5.41
N ARG A 175 -6.04 -8.97 5.64
CA ARG A 175 -5.53 -9.71 6.81
C ARG A 175 -4.01 -9.76 6.89
N ASP A 176 -3.32 -9.61 5.76
CA ASP A 176 -1.86 -9.67 5.71
C ASP A 176 -1.22 -8.33 6.14
N GLY A 177 -1.95 -7.20 5.99
CA GLY A 177 -1.42 -5.86 6.18
C GLY A 177 -0.87 -5.59 7.58
N ALA A 178 -1.67 -5.79 8.62
CA ALA A 178 -1.25 -5.58 10.01
C ALA A 178 -0.12 -6.55 10.42
N ALA A 179 -0.19 -7.82 9.98
CA ALA A 179 0.85 -8.81 10.24
C ALA A 179 2.20 -8.44 9.58
N LEU A 180 2.17 -7.86 8.37
CA LEU A 180 3.36 -7.37 7.69
C LEU A 180 4.02 -6.23 8.46
N LEU A 181 3.25 -5.25 8.92
CA LEU A 181 3.76 -4.14 9.75
C LEU A 181 4.34 -4.64 11.08
N GLN A 182 3.64 -5.55 11.75
CA GLN A 182 4.09 -6.13 13.01
C GLN A 182 5.42 -6.88 12.83
N ARG A 183 5.53 -7.69 11.78
CA ARG A 183 6.77 -8.42 11.44
C ARG A 183 7.92 -7.47 11.09
N ALA A 184 7.65 -6.34 10.45
CA ALA A 184 8.63 -5.30 10.19
C ALA A 184 9.02 -4.50 11.44
N GLY A 185 8.33 -4.71 12.58
CA GLY A 185 8.63 -4.10 13.87
C GLY A 185 8.02 -2.71 14.07
N PHE A 186 6.93 -2.40 13.37
CA PHE A 186 6.14 -1.20 13.65
C PHE A 186 5.31 -1.38 14.91
N ALA A 187 5.15 -0.33 15.70
CA ALA A 187 4.23 -0.23 16.80
C ALA A 187 2.84 0.22 16.29
N LEU A 188 1.80 -0.14 17.03
CA LEU A 188 0.40 0.23 16.74
C LEU A 188 -0.01 -0.01 15.28
N PRO A 189 0.26 -1.22 14.73
CA PRO A 189 -0.04 -1.50 13.33
C PRO A 189 -1.54 -1.52 13.07
N VAL A 190 -2.00 -0.70 12.11
CA VAL A 190 -3.38 -0.67 11.64
C VAL A 190 -3.40 -0.96 10.15
N ALA A 191 -4.37 -1.75 9.71
CA ALA A 191 -4.64 -2.03 8.31
C ALA A 191 -6.13 -1.88 8.05
N ASP A 192 -6.48 -0.93 7.20
CA ASP A 192 -7.83 -0.63 6.79
C ASP A 192 -8.03 -0.91 5.30
N ARG A 193 -9.26 -1.15 4.91
CA ARG A 193 -9.62 -1.31 3.50
C ARG A 193 -10.61 -0.23 3.10
N GLU A 194 -10.21 0.58 2.13
CA GLU A 194 -11.02 1.64 1.56
C GLU A 194 -11.39 1.30 0.11
N ARG A 195 -12.57 1.70 -0.30
CA ARG A 195 -13.06 1.46 -1.65
C ARG A 195 -13.14 2.75 -2.43
N LEU A 196 -12.56 2.75 -3.64
CA LEU A 196 -12.73 3.83 -4.60
C LEU A 196 -13.82 3.45 -5.62
N ASP A 197 -14.90 4.21 -5.64
CA ASP A 197 -16.01 4.01 -6.59
C ASP A 197 -15.69 4.60 -7.95
N LEU A 198 -14.90 3.85 -8.74
CA LEU A 198 -14.59 4.21 -10.12
C LEU A 198 -15.62 3.58 -11.09
N VAL A 199 -16.08 4.38 -12.04
CA VAL A 199 -17.04 3.94 -13.07
C VAL A 199 -16.51 4.29 -14.44
N TYR A 200 -16.34 3.29 -15.28
CA TYR A 200 -15.93 3.46 -16.67
C TYR A 200 -17.12 3.19 -17.60
N ARG A 201 -17.53 4.19 -18.37
CA ARG A 201 -18.60 4.01 -19.37
C ARG A 201 -18.23 2.94 -20.39
N GLU A 202 -16.96 2.92 -20.78
CA GLU A 202 -16.38 1.94 -21.70
C GLU A 202 -15.21 1.23 -21.04
N PRO A 203 -15.17 -0.11 -21.02
CA PRO A 203 -14.09 -0.89 -20.41
C PRO A 203 -12.68 -0.55 -20.95
N LEU A 204 -12.55 -0.14 -22.20
CA LEU A 204 -11.28 0.25 -22.81
C LEU A 204 -10.64 1.44 -22.09
N ALA A 205 -11.45 2.37 -21.55
CA ALA A 205 -10.93 3.53 -20.81
C ALA A 205 -10.11 3.13 -19.57
N LEU A 206 -10.51 2.05 -18.87
CA LEU A 206 -9.71 1.48 -17.76
C LEU A 206 -8.30 1.07 -18.22
N LEU A 207 -8.18 0.42 -19.38
CA LEU A 207 -6.85 0.01 -19.88
C LEU A 207 -5.97 1.22 -20.23
N HIS A 208 -6.59 2.30 -20.74
CA HIS A 208 -5.87 3.54 -21.00
C HIS A 208 -5.39 4.20 -19.70
N ASP A 209 -6.21 4.21 -18.66
CA ASP A 209 -5.85 4.79 -17.37
C ASP A 209 -4.75 3.96 -16.66
N LEU A 210 -4.86 2.63 -16.67
CA LEU A 210 -3.78 1.76 -16.16
C LEU A 210 -2.45 2.00 -16.90
N ARG A 211 -2.51 2.24 -18.22
CA ARG A 211 -1.32 2.61 -19.00
C ARG A 211 -0.80 4.01 -18.61
N ALA A 212 -1.68 4.98 -18.46
CA ALA A 212 -1.34 6.35 -18.11
C ALA A 212 -0.75 6.46 -16.70
N ALA A 213 -1.16 5.57 -15.78
CA ALA A 213 -0.61 5.45 -14.45
C ALA A 213 0.74 4.69 -14.39
N GLY A 214 1.13 3.98 -15.48
CA GLY A 214 2.29 3.08 -15.48
C GLY A 214 2.01 1.72 -14.82
N GLU A 215 0.75 1.39 -14.58
CA GLU A 215 0.28 0.20 -13.83
C GLU A 215 0.03 -1.02 -14.75
N GLN A 216 0.74 -1.11 -15.86
CA GLN A 216 0.71 -2.28 -16.72
C GLN A 216 1.43 -3.46 -16.06
N SER A 217 1.01 -4.70 -16.34
CA SER A 217 1.60 -5.91 -15.75
C SER A 217 3.11 -6.02 -15.98
N ALA A 218 3.90 -6.03 -14.92
CA ALA A 218 5.34 -6.26 -14.93
C ALA A 218 5.73 -7.65 -14.35
N LEU A 219 4.82 -8.59 -14.36
CA LEU A 219 5.06 -9.95 -13.89
C LEU A 219 6.17 -10.63 -14.70
N ARG A 220 7.08 -11.32 -14.06
CA ARG A 220 8.10 -12.14 -14.73
C ARG A 220 7.50 -13.34 -15.44
N ALA A 221 6.43 -13.91 -14.85
CA ALA A 221 5.69 -15.05 -15.40
C ALA A 221 4.75 -14.68 -16.55
N ARG A 222 4.68 -13.40 -16.98
CA ARG A 222 3.84 -12.99 -18.12
C ARG A 222 4.32 -13.64 -19.41
N ASP A 223 3.41 -13.93 -20.32
CA ASP A 223 3.78 -14.20 -21.71
C ASP A 223 4.46 -12.97 -22.32
N ARG A 224 5.68 -13.14 -22.86
CA ARG A 224 6.47 -12.07 -23.49
C ARG A 224 6.08 -11.81 -24.93
N ARG A 225 5.28 -12.68 -25.54
CA ARG A 225 4.74 -12.47 -26.88
C ARG A 225 3.75 -11.34 -26.87
N THR A 226 3.74 -10.56 -27.92
CA THR A 226 2.71 -9.52 -28.07
C THR A 226 1.33 -10.18 -28.15
N PRO A 227 0.42 -9.83 -27.23
CA PRO A 227 -0.92 -10.41 -27.25
C PRO A 227 -1.67 -9.96 -28.51
N PRO A 228 -2.43 -10.85 -29.17
CA PRO A 228 -3.23 -10.47 -30.31
C PRO A 228 -4.31 -9.48 -29.90
N ARG A 229 -4.67 -8.58 -30.82
CA ARG A 229 -5.76 -7.61 -30.57
C ARG A 229 -7.09 -8.30 -30.24
N ALA A 230 -7.35 -9.46 -30.83
CA ALA A 230 -8.52 -10.28 -30.58
C ALA A 230 -8.68 -10.66 -29.10
N LEU A 231 -7.59 -10.89 -28.37
CA LEU A 231 -7.63 -11.20 -26.93
C LEU A 231 -8.24 -10.03 -26.14
N PHE A 232 -7.75 -8.81 -26.37
CA PHE A 232 -8.29 -7.64 -25.68
C PHE A 232 -9.73 -7.33 -26.13
N ALA A 233 -10.05 -7.52 -27.42
CA ALA A 233 -11.41 -7.34 -27.90
C ALA A 233 -12.38 -8.32 -27.23
N ALA A 234 -12.02 -9.61 -27.14
CA ALA A 234 -12.84 -10.61 -26.46
C ALA A 234 -12.99 -10.30 -24.95
N ALA A 235 -11.89 -10.02 -24.25
CA ALA A 235 -11.95 -9.69 -22.84
C ALA A 235 -12.78 -8.44 -22.54
N LEU A 236 -12.64 -7.38 -23.36
CA LEU A 236 -13.43 -6.15 -23.17
C LEU A 236 -14.91 -6.35 -23.49
N ALA A 237 -15.25 -7.19 -24.49
CA ALA A 237 -16.64 -7.52 -24.82
C ALA A 237 -17.34 -8.33 -23.72
N ALA A 238 -16.59 -9.09 -22.91
CA ALA A 238 -17.11 -9.85 -21.77
C ALA A 238 -17.36 -8.98 -20.52
N LEU A 239 -16.83 -7.75 -20.48
CA LEU A 239 -17.01 -6.86 -19.33
C LEU A 239 -18.32 -6.06 -19.44
N PRO A 240 -19.00 -5.77 -18.30
CA PRO A 240 -20.19 -4.95 -18.31
C PRO A 240 -19.88 -3.50 -18.71
N ALA A 241 -20.84 -2.83 -19.30
CA ALA A 241 -20.81 -1.38 -19.52
C ALA A 241 -22.05 -0.76 -18.85
N PRO A 242 -21.89 0.14 -17.87
CA PRO A 242 -20.64 0.65 -17.31
C PRO A 242 -19.87 -0.37 -16.47
N LEU A 243 -18.54 -0.32 -16.56
CA LEU A 243 -17.64 -1.16 -15.78
C LEU A 243 -17.34 -0.53 -14.42
N ARG A 244 -17.48 -1.31 -13.36
CA ARG A 244 -16.96 -1.00 -12.02
C ARG A 244 -15.82 -1.97 -11.72
N PRO A 245 -14.56 -1.54 -11.80
CA PRO A 245 -13.40 -2.44 -11.71
C PRO A 245 -13.14 -3.00 -10.31
N GLY A 246 -13.84 -2.48 -9.27
CA GLY A 246 -13.64 -2.91 -7.89
C GLY A 246 -12.28 -2.46 -7.36
N PHE A 247 -12.02 -1.15 -7.27
CA PHE A 247 -10.78 -0.64 -6.71
C PHE A 247 -10.86 -0.64 -5.18
N GLU A 248 -10.14 -1.59 -4.56
CA GLU A 248 -9.97 -1.70 -3.12
C GLU A 248 -8.54 -1.33 -2.74
N ILE A 249 -8.39 -0.42 -1.79
CA ILE A 249 -7.12 0.11 -1.33
C ILE A 249 -6.88 -0.37 0.10
N LEU A 250 -5.75 -1.01 0.32
CA LEU A 250 -5.21 -1.31 1.64
C LEU A 250 -4.48 -0.07 2.13
N VAL A 251 -4.96 0.50 3.22
CA VAL A 251 -4.32 1.60 3.93
C VAL A 251 -3.60 1.03 5.14
N LEU A 252 -2.32 1.29 5.25
CA LEU A 252 -1.45 0.83 6.32
C LEU A 252 -0.99 2.03 7.16
N THR A 253 -1.09 1.91 8.48
CA THR A 253 -0.57 2.87 9.44
C THR A 253 0.30 2.15 10.46
N GLY A 254 1.47 2.70 10.76
CA GLY A 254 2.37 2.14 11.75
C GLY A 254 3.33 3.20 12.30
N TRP A 255 3.78 3.02 13.52
CA TRP A 255 4.72 3.93 14.17
C TRP A 255 6.08 3.28 14.36
N ALA A 256 7.15 4.02 14.17
CA ALA A 256 8.47 3.54 14.57
C ALA A 256 8.52 3.51 16.11
N PRO A 257 8.91 2.38 16.72
CA PRO A 257 8.98 2.29 18.17
C PRO A 257 9.92 3.33 18.77
N ASP A 258 9.50 4.00 19.83
CA ASP A 258 10.38 4.79 20.67
C ASP A 258 10.65 4.03 21.99
N PRO A 259 11.88 3.59 22.24
CA PRO A 259 12.23 2.88 23.48
C PRO A 259 11.95 3.68 24.76
N ALA A 260 11.86 5.01 24.66
CA ALA A 260 11.60 5.89 25.79
C ALA A 260 10.11 5.95 26.16
N THR A 261 9.22 5.80 25.16
CA THR A 261 7.76 5.93 25.34
C THR A 261 7.06 4.58 25.40
N GLN A 262 7.67 3.51 24.91
CA GLN A 262 7.09 2.18 24.98
C GLN A 262 7.01 1.68 26.42
N PRO A 263 5.84 1.23 26.90
CA PRO A 263 5.75 0.56 28.18
C PRO A 263 6.68 -0.66 28.18
N LYS A 264 7.63 -0.70 29.10
CA LYS A 264 8.47 -1.90 29.27
C LYS A 264 7.55 -3.06 29.62
N PRO A 265 7.68 -4.23 28.98
CA PRO A 265 6.91 -5.40 29.36
C PRO A 265 7.04 -5.63 30.86
N ALA A 266 5.94 -5.74 31.56
CA ALA A 266 5.96 -6.08 32.98
C ALA A 266 6.60 -7.46 33.16
N ARG A 267 7.52 -7.59 34.12
CA ARG A 267 8.11 -8.89 34.40
C ARG A 267 7.02 -9.84 34.89
N PRO A 268 7.05 -11.14 34.51
CA PRO A 268 6.13 -12.11 35.07
C PRO A 268 6.15 -12.03 36.61
N GLY A 269 5.00 -11.92 37.25
CA GLY A 269 4.87 -11.78 38.69
C GLY A 269 5.05 -10.35 39.25
N SER A 270 5.22 -9.31 38.42
CA SER A 270 5.36 -7.91 38.87
C SER A 270 4.02 -7.19 39.06
N ALA A 271 2.89 -7.87 38.86
CA ALA A 271 1.57 -7.29 39.08
C ALA A 271 1.41 -6.92 40.58
N THR A 272 1.22 -5.63 40.86
CA THR A 272 1.02 -5.10 42.21
C THR A 272 -0.44 -5.08 42.64
N THR A 273 -1.35 -5.21 41.70
CA THR A 273 -2.82 -5.20 41.93
C THR A 273 -3.42 -6.46 41.29
N ARG A 274 -4.29 -7.14 42.00
CA ARG A 274 -5.07 -8.26 41.47
C ARG A 274 -6.03 -7.76 40.41
N LEU A 275 -6.25 -8.53 39.34
CA LEU A 275 -7.17 -8.17 38.27
C LEU A 275 -8.58 -7.94 38.76
N ALA A 276 -9.06 -8.77 39.71
CA ALA A 276 -10.36 -8.64 40.33
C ALA A 276 -10.53 -7.30 41.09
N ASP A 277 -9.50 -6.88 41.84
CA ASP A 277 -9.47 -5.62 42.53
C ASP A 277 -9.49 -4.42 41.57
N ALA A 278 -8.73 -4.52 40.50
CA ALA A 278 -8.64 -3.48 39.45
C ALA A 278 -9.97 -3.32 38.67
N LEU A 279 -10.74 -4.40 38.52
CA LEU A 279 -12.00 -4.42 37.80
C LEU A 279 -13.22 -4.26 38.77
N GLY A 280 -13.01 -4.19 40.10
CA GLY A 280 -14.07 -4.14 41.06
C GLY A 280 -14.97 -5.39 41.06
N THR A 281 -14.41 -6.54 40.70
CA THR A 281 -15.11 -7.83 40.58
C THR A 281 -14.66 -8.82 41.64
N VAL A 282 -15.49 -9.83 41.92
CA VAL A 282 -15.13 -10.91 42.84
C VAL A 282 -14.45 -12.04 42.09
N GLU A 283 -13.28 -12.47 42.56
CA GLU A 283 -12.53 -13.60 41.99
C GLU A 283 -13.13 -14.93 42.51
N HIS A 284 -13.60 -15.76 41.57
CA HIS A 284 -14.06 -17.12 41.88
C HIS A 284 -12.94 -18.11 41.67
N LYS A 285 -12.73 -19.03 42.60
CA LYS A 285 -11.79 -20.13 42.43
C LYS A 285 -12.37 -21.18 41.47
N ALA A 286 -11.51 -21.85 40.70
CA ALA A 286 -11.93 -22.93 39.84
C ALA A 286 -12.63 -24.02 40.67
N GLY A 287 -13.93 -24.29 40.35
CA GLY A 287 -14.79 -25.23 41.08
C GLY A 287 -15.78 -24.59 42.04
N GLU A 288 -15.76 -23.26 42.25
CA GLU A 288 -16.86 -22.57 42.97
C GLU A 288 -18.06 -22.39 42.05
N ALA A 289 -19.25 -22.76 42.52
CA ALA A 289 -20.51 -22.50 41.80
C ALA A 289 -20.76 -20.99 41.74
N ALA A 290 -21.08 -20.44 40.58
CA ALA A 290 -21.47 -19.06 40.42
C ALA A 290 -22.79 -18.83 41.21
N ALA A 291 -22.82 -17.80 42.08
CA ALA A 291 -24.03 -17.43 42.76
C ALA A 291 -25.11 -17.00 41.74
N PRO A 292 -26.38 -17.41 41.93
CA PRO A 292 -27.46 -16.96 41.05
C PRO A 292 -27.54 -15.44 41.07
N ARG A 293 -27.69 -14.80 39.91
CA ARG A 293 -27.97 -13.36 39.82
C ARG A 293 -29.37 -13.14 40.39
N GLU A 294 -29.47 -12.43 41.49
CA GLU A 294 -30.73 -11.86 41.91
C GLU A 294 -31.21 -10.86 40.87
N GLY A 295 -32.39 -11.07 40.31
CA GLY A 295 -33.04 -10.33 39.23
C GLY A 295 -33.54 -8.95 39.64
#